data_c8f66bfad9efaeee6df8332ae09cb855
#
_entry.id   c8f66bfad9efaeee6df8332ae09cb855
#
_cell.length_a   1.000
_cell.length_b   1.000
_cell.length_c   1.000
_cell.angle_alpha   90.00
_cell.angle_beta   90.00
_cell.angle_gamma   90.00
#
_symmetry.space_group_name_H-M   'P 1'
#
loop_
_entity.id
_entity.type
_entity.pdbx_description
1 polymer ?
#
loop_
_entity_poly.entity_id
_entity_poly.type
_entity_poly.pdbx_seq_one_letter_code
_entity_poly.pdbx_strand_id
1 'polypeptide(L)'
;AIRDIIRDIRSDEANVYRELRSICAMCQDYDGASDVWHEFYRNTQAKLVYAVCSNTPAEIIRTRAVAAEPNMGLQTWPSDNIRKADVSTSKNYLAEREVRELNRLTTILLDIFEDQLDIGRLKMMAEASALLDKQLGDLGRSVLRSGGRVAMTEAKKHAEQEYAKYNTRLKAARHAAADQTISDIRALQKQLPKVRKRKEKE
;
A
#
# COMPACT_ATOMS: atom_id res chain seq x y z
N ALA A 1 -0.76 1.30 -17.24
CA ALA A 1 0.52 1.35 -16.49
C ALA A 1 0.30 1.25 -14.97
N ILE A 2 -0.29 2.27 -14.27
CA ILE A 2 -0.47 2.22 -12.79
C ILE A 2 -1.44 1.10 -12.38
N ARG A 3 -2.55 0.91 -13.08
CA ARG A 3 -3.52 -0.18 -12.80
C ARG A 3 -2.92 -1.58 -13.02
N ASP A 4 -2.01 -1.72 -13.94
CA ASP A 4 -1.32 -2.99 -14.21
C ASP A 4 -0.35 -3.31 -13.08
N ILE A 5 0.42 -2.33 -12.62
CA ILE A 5 1.32 -2.46 -11.45
C ILE A 5 0.53 -2.85 -10.19
N ILE A 6 -0.64 -2.23 -9.95
CA ILE A 6 -1.50 -2.57 -8.79
C ILE A 6 -2.00 -4.02 -8.88
N ARG A 7 -2.42 -4.46 -10.07
CA ARG A 7 -2.88 -5.82 -10.28
C ARG A 7 -1.76 -6.83 -10.07
N ASP A 8 -0.56 -6.53 -10.56
CA ASP A 8 0.63 -7.37 -10.40
C ASP A 8 1.02 -7.46 -8.91
N ILE A 9 1.09 -6.34 -8.18
CA ILE A 9 1.35 -6.32 -6.74
C ILE A 9 0.35 -7.19 -5.97
N ARG A 10 -0.95 -7.11 -6.29
CA ARG A 10 -1.99 -7.92 -5.62
C ARG A 10 -1.93 -9.40 -5.99
N SER A 11 -1.59 -9.69 -7.25
CA SER A 11 -1.36 -11.05 -7.71
C SER A 11 -0.18 -11.65 -6.98
N ASP A 12 0.93 -10.94 -6.89
CA ASP A 12 2.14 -11.37 -6.20
C ASP A 12 1.89 -11.58 -4.69
N GLU A 13 1.14 -10.69 -4.02
CA GLU A 13 0.79 -10.86 -2.61
C GLU A 13 -0.05 -12.10 -2.35
N ALA A 14 -1.05 -12.36 -3.18
CA ALA A 14 -1.89 -13.55 -3.04
C ALA A 14 -1.09 -14.82 -3.31
N ASN A 15 -0.11 -14.78 -4.21
CA ASN A 15 0.82 -15.86 -4.47
C ASN A 15 1.75 -16.08 -3.30
N VAL A 16 2.43 -15.04 -2.82
CA VAL A 16 3.31 -15.09 -1.64
C VAL A 16 2.57 -15.63 -0.41
N TYR A 17 1.34 -15.19 -0.17
CA TYR A 17 0.54 -15.72 0.92
C TYR A 17 0.29 -17.23 0.78
N ARG A 18 -0.06 -17.70 -0.42
CA ARG A 18 -0.31 -19.12 -0.69
C ARG A 18 0.96 -19.96 -0.56
N GLU A 19 2.07 -19.49 -1.12
CA GLU A 19 3.36 -20.19 -1.05
C GLU A 19 3.87 -20.27 0.38
N LEU A 20 3.89 -19.16 1.11
CA LEU A 20 4.29 -19.14 2.50
C LEU A 20 3.36 -20.03 3.36
N ARG A 21 2.07 -20.04 3.08
CA ARG A 21 1.12 -20.94 3.75
C ARG A 21 1.39 -22.40 3.43
N SER A 22 1.72 -22.73 2.18
CA SER A 22 2.05 -24.10 1.77
C SER A 22 3.32 -24.57 2.46
N ILE A 23 4.35 -23.73 2.53
CA ILE A 23 5.60 -24.01 3.24
C ILE A 23 5.34 -24.26 4.74
N CYS A 24 4.60 -23.35 5.39
CA CYS A 24 4.29 -23.49 6.80
C CYS A 24 3.37 -24.68 7.12
N ALA A 25 2.49 -25.06 6.16
CA ALA A 25 1.62 -26.24 6.32
C ALA A 25 2.39 -27.56 6.40
N MET A 26 3.65 -27.57 6.01
CA MET A 26 4.55 -28.72 6.18
C MET A 26 5.22 -28.74 7.56
N CYS A 27 5.13 -27.67 8.35
CA CYS A 27 5.60 -27.66 9.74
C CYS A 27 4.67 -28.50 10.62
N GLN A 28 5.26 -29.20 11.59
CA GLN A 28 4.54 -30.15 12.46
C GLN A 28 3.53 -29.48 13.39
N ASP A 29 3.77 -28.23 13.75
CA ASP A 29 2.95 -27.40 14.65
C ASP A 29 2.04 -26.41 13.89
N TYR A 30 1.90 -26.57 12.58
CA TYR A 30 1.06 -25.69 11.79
C TYR A 30 -0.42 -25.97 12.02
N ASP A 31 -1.16 -24.92 12.36
CA ASP A 31 -2.61 -24.87 12.35
C ASP A 31 -3.05 -23.61 11.60
N GLY A 32 -3.60 -23.79 10.39
CA GLY A 32 -4.00 -22.69 9.51
C GLY A 32 -5.18 -21.85 9.99
N ALA A 33 -5.88 -22.30 11.04
CA ALA A 33 -6.95 -21.55 11.71
C ALA A 33 -6.47 -20.84 12.97
N SER A 34 -5.22 -21.10 13.41
CA SER A 34 -4.70 -20.57 14.65
C SER A 34 -4.28 -19.11 14.58
N ASP A 35 -4.35 -18.42 15.71
CA ASP A 35 -3.80 -17.07 15.87
C ASP A 35 -2.27 -17.07 15.66
N VAL A 36 -1.59 -18.18 15.92
CA VAL A 36 -0.14 -18.36 15.71
C VAL A 36 0.23 -18.18 14.23
N TRP A 37 -0.52 -18.81 13.31
CA TRP A 37 -0.31 -18.60 11.88
C TRP A 37 -0.53 -17.16 11.45
N HIS A 38 -1.62 -16.55 11.88
CA HIS A 38 -1.94 -15.17 11.52
C HIS A 38 -0.91 -14.18 12.09
N GLU A 39 -0.40 -14.44 13.28
CA GLU A 39 0.67 -13.64 13.87
C GLU A 39 1.99 -13.82 13.12
N PHE A 40 2.38 -15.06 12.82
CA PHE A 40 3.57 -15.36 12.02
C PHE A 40 3.53 -14.64 10.67
N TYR A 41 2.43 -14.75 9.94
CA TYR A 41 2.27 -14.11 8.64
C TYR A 41 2.38 -12.58 8.74
N ARG A 42 1.70 -11.98 9.70
CA ARG A 42 1.74 -10.53 9.94
C ARG A 42 3.16 -10.06 10.31
N ASN A 43 3.84 -10.80 11.16
CA ASN A 43 5.21 -10.50 11.57
C ASN A 43 6.19 -10.66 10.39
N THR A 44 6.04 -11.69 9.58
CA THR A 44 6.82 -11.90 8.36
C THR A 44 6.66 -10.74 7.40
N GLN A 45 5.43 -10.31 7.12
CA GLN A 45 5.18 -9.13 6.28
C GLN A 45 5.81 -7.86 6.86
N ALA A 46 5.69 -7.62 8.16
CA ALA A 46 6.30 -6.45 8.80
C ALA A 46 7.83 -6.47 8.70
N LYS A 47 8.47 -7.63 8.90
CA LYS A 47 9.92 -7.82 8.77
C LYS A 47 10.40 -7.58 7.34
N LEU A 48 9.68 -8.08 6.33
CA LEU A 48 10.01 -7.90 4.93
C LEU A 48 9.92 -6.41 4.52
N VAL A 49 8.84 -5.73 4.90
CA VAL A 49 8.68 -4.30 4.65
C VAL A 49 9.78 -3.50 5.35
N TYR A 50 10.11 -3.83 6.59
CA TYR A 50 11.17 -3.17 7.34
C TYR A 50 12.55 -3.40 6.72
N ALA A 51 12.82 -4.60 6.23
CA ALA A 51 14.07 -4.93 5.55
C ALA A 51 14.33 -4.10 4.29
N VAL A 52 13.26 -3.65 3.62
CA VAL A 52 13.33 -2.80 2.41
C VAL A 52 13.29 -1.31 2.74
N CYS A 53 12.38 -0.90 3.64
CA CYS A 53 12.07 0.51 3.88
C CYS A 53 12.70 1.08 5.15
N SER A 54 13.30 0.24 6.01
CA SER A 54 13.77 0.60 7.36
C SER A 54 12.68 1.22 8.26
N ASN A 55 11.42 0.97 7.91
CA ASN A 55 10.23 1.42 8.62
C ASN A 55 9.21 0.28 8.68
N THR A 56 8.51 0.15 9.79
CA THR A 56 7.38 -0.76 9.91
C THR A 56 6.19 -0.27 9.08
N PRO A 57 5.21 -1.13 8.75
CA PRO A 57 3.99 -0.71 8.07
C PRO A 57 3.27 0.47 8.74
N ALA A 58 3.25 0.50 10.08
CA ALA A 58 2.65 1.61 10.83
C ALA A 58 3.46 2.92 10.70
N GLU A 59 4.78 2.83 10.77
CA GLU A 59 5.67 3.98 10.59
C GLU A 59 5.58 4.56 9.17
N ILE A 60 5.46 3.71 8.14
CA ILE A 60 5.25 4.14 6.75
C ILE A 60 3.97 4.97 6.65
N ILE A 61 2.84 4.46 7.16
CA ILE A 61 1.58 5.20 7.14
C ILE A 61 1.72 6.52 7.90
N ARG A 62 2.33 6.48 9.11
CA ARG A 62 2.47 7.67 9.96
C ARG A 62 3.32 8.77 9.33
N THR A 63 4.35 8.41 8.58
CA THR A 63 5.29 9.37 8.00
C THR A 63 4.89 9.83 6.61
N ARG A 64 4.27 8.97 5.81
CA ARG A 64 3.98 9.25 4.40
C ARG A 64 2.55 9.72 4.13
N ALA A 65 1.60 9.50 5.06
CA ALA A 65 0.23 10.01 4.94
C ALA A 65 0.18 11.49 5.28
N VAL A 66 0.32 12.36 4.29
CA VAL A 66 0.37 13.82 4.43
C VAL A 66 -0.62 14.48 3.50
N ALA A 67 -1.63 15.16 4.03
CA ALA A 67 -2.69 15.80 3.25
C ALA A 67 -2.18 16.84 2.23
N ALA A 68 -1.04 17.46 2.50
CA ALA A 68 -0.45 18.47 1.62
C ALA A 68 0.21 17.88 0.37
N GLU A 69 0.68 16.64 0.47
CA GLU A 69 1.33 15.95 -0.64
C GLU A 69 0.35 15.55 -1.76
N PRO A 70 0.83 15.42 -3.01
CA PRO A 70 0.04 14.85 -4.09
C PRO A 70 -0.50 13.47 -3.68
N ASN A 71 -1.81 13.27 -3.90
CA ASN A 71 -2.50 12.02 -3.53
C ASN A 71 -2.29 11.58 -2.06
N MET A 72 -2.03 12.51 -1.15
CA MET A 72 -1.68 12.24 0.25
C MET A 72 -0.39 11.42 0.43
N GLY A 73 0.52 11.42 -0.52
CA GLY A 73 1.71 10.58 -0.53
C GLY A 73 1.48 9.14 -0.99
N LEU A 74 0.23 8.75 -1.33
CA LEU A 74 -0.03 7.44 -1.91
C LEU A 74 0.58 7.34 -3.32
N GLN A 75 1.21 6.21 -3.58
CA GLN A 75 1.77 5.86 -4.89
C GLN A 75 0.80 5.00 -5.71
N THR A 76 -0.02 4.19 -5.02
CA THR A 76 -0.98 3.27 -5.65
C THR A 76 -2.30 3.19 -4.88
N TRP A 77 -3.40 3.01 -5.60
CA TRP A 77 -4.74 2.70 -5.04
C TRP A 77 -5.61 2.05 -6.11
N PRO A 78 -6.63 1.23 -5.71
CA PRO A 78 -7.35 0.37 -6.66
C PRO A 78 -8.43 1.06 -7.50
N SER A 79 -8.89 2.24 -7.12
CA SER A 79 -10.03 2.95 -7.71
C SER A 79 -9.59 4.25 -8.39
N ASP A 80 -10.49 4.92 -9.11
CA ASP A 80 -10.20 6.23 -9.70
C ASP A 80 -9.99 7.32 -8.62
N ASN A 81 -10.68 7.17 -7.48
CA ASN A 81 -10.53 8.08 -6.35
C ASN A 81 -9.99 7.34 -5.13
N ILE A 82 -9.13 8.02 -4.36
CA ILE A 82 -8.62 7.54 -3.09
C ILE A 82 -9.78 7.38 -2.10
N ARG A 83 -9.86 6.24 -1.45
CA ARG A 83 -10.85 5.92 -0.41
C ARG A 83 -10.21 5.86 0.97
N LYS A 84 -11.04 5.99 2.01
CA LYS A 84 -10.59 5.88 3.41
C LYS A 84 -9.86 4.56 3.72
N ALA A 85 -10.25 3.46 3.10
CA ALA A 85 -9.58 2.17 3.25
C ALA A 85 -8.16 2.18 2.66
N ASP A 86 -7.95 2.91 1.57
CA ASP A 86 -6.67 2.94 0.86
C ASP A 86 -5.58 3.62 1.69
N VAL A 87 -5.94 4.67 2.44
CA VAL A 87 -4.99 5.44 3.28
C VAL A 87 -4.52 4.67 4.51
N SER A 88 -5.19 3.59 4.87
CA SER A 88 -4.83 2.72 6.00
C SER A 88 -3.93 1.54 5.60
N THR A 89 -3.54 1.46 4.34
CA THR A 89 -2.75 0.37 3.77
C THR A 89 -1.34 0.85 3.47
N SER A 90 -0.34 0.37 4.22
CA SER A 90 1.06 0.83 4.11
C SER A 90 1.66 0.64 2.72
N LYS A 91 1.30 -0.44 2.04
CA LYS A 91 1.82 -0.77 0.70
C LYS A 91 1.44 0.25 -0.36
N ASN A 92 0.30 0.94 -0.18
CA ASN A 92 -0.12 2.01 -1.08
C ASN A 92 0.81 3.22 -1.06
N TYR A 93 1.67 3.34 -0.04
CA TYR A 93 2.67 4.41 0.09
C TYR A 93 4.07 4.00 -0.39
N LEU A 94 4.27 2.74 -0.83
CA LEU A 94 5.57 2.27 -1.30
C LEU A 94 5.84 2.78 -2.71
N ALA A 95 7.07 3.28 -2.93
CA ALA A 95 7.55 3.62 -4.25
C ALA A 95 7.74 2.35 -5.09
N GLU A 96 7.65 2.47 -6.40
CA GLU A 96 7.80 1.34 -7.33
C GLU A 96 9.11 0.55 -7.10
N ARG A 97 10.21 1.26 -6.79
CA ARG A 97 11.48 0.63 -6.45
C ARG A 97 11.37 -0.23 -5.17
N GLU A 98 10.70 0.29 -4.13
CA GLU A 98 10.51 -0.44 -2.86
C GLU A 98 9.64 -1.69 -3.08
N VAL A 99 8.61 -1.59 -3.91
CA VAL A 99 7.75 -2.73 -4.27
C VAL A 99 8.55 -3.81 -5.01
N ARG A 100 9.32 -3.43 -6.03
CA ARG A 100 10.16 -4.39 -6.76
C ARG A 100 11.18 -5.07 -5.86
N GLU A 101 11.79 -4.34 -4.95
CA GLU A 101 12.76 -4.87 -4.00
C GLU A 101 12.09 -5.81 -2.99
N LEU A 102 10.89 -5.46 -2.53
CA LEU A 102 10.09 -6.30 -1.63
C LEU A 102 9.73 -7.65 -2.29
N ASN A 103 9.24 -7.62 -3.52
CA ASN A 103 8.88 -8.82 -4.28
C ASN A 103 10.12 -9.71 -4.49
N ARG A 104 11.24 -9.12 -4.91
CA ARG A 104 12.50 -9.86 -5.10
C ARG A 104 12.98 -10.51 -3.81
N LEU A 105 12.98 -9.77 -2.70
CA LEU A 105 13.40 -10.29 -1.40
C LEU A 105 12.49 -11.43 -0.95
N THR A 106 11.19 -11.28 -1.15
CA THR A 106 10.20 -12.31 -0.80
C THR A 106 10.44 -13.59 -1.58
N THR A 107 10.66 -13.51 -2.91
CA THR A 107 10.96 -14.69 -3.73
C THR A 107 12.21 -15.44 -3.23
N ILE A 108 13.30 -14.70 -2.97
CA ILE A 108 14.55 -15.31 -2.46
C ILE A 108 14.29 -16.05 -1.14
N LEU A 109 13.49 -15.47 -0.23
CA LEU A 109 13.22 -16.09 1.06
C LEU A 109 12.29 -17.31 0.94
N LEU A 110 11.34 -17.29 0.02
CA LEU A 110 10.49 -18.46 -0.25
C LEU A 110 11.32 -19.64 -0.79
N ASP A 111 12.19 -19.37 -1.76
CA ASP A 111 13.12 -20.38 -2.30
C ASP A 111 14.00 -21.01 -1.20
N ILE A 112 14.51 -20.17 -0.27
CA ILE A 112 15.31 -20.65 0.86
C ILE A 112 14.45 -21.50 1.82
N PHE A 113 13.23 -21.11 2.10
CA PHE A 113 12.32 -21.85 2.97
C PHE A 113 11.99 -23.22 2.37
N GLU A 114 11.71 -23.27 1.08
CA GLU A 114 11.44 -24.52 0.35
C GLU A 114 12.63 -25.46 0.41
N ASP A 115 13.84 -24.98 0.12
CA ASP A 115 15.09 -25.74 0.24
C ASP A 115 15.29 -26.30 1.66
N GLN A 116 15.07 -25.50 2.70
CA GLN A 116 15.25 -25.95 4.08
C GLN A 116 14.20 -26.98 4.54
N LEU A 117 13.01 -26.96 3.94
CA LEU A 117 12.00 -28.00 4.10
C LEU A 117 12.45 -29.30 3.44
N ASP A 118 12.88 -29.23 2.18
CA ASP A 118 13.27 -30.40 1.40
C ASP A 118 14.42 -31.18 2.03
N ILE A 119 15.39 -30.47 2.63
CA ILE A 119 16.50 -31.11 3.35
C ILE A 119 16.15 -31.45 4.82
N GLY A 120 14.89 -31.24 5.23
CA GLY A 120 14.39 -31.64 6.57
C GLY A 120 14.91 -30.80 7.73
N ARG A 121 15.40 -29.59 7.48
CA ARG A 121 15.89 -28.64 8.50
C ARG A 121 14.83 -27.67 9.02
N LEU A 122 13.72 -27.54 8.34
CA LEU A 122 12.58 -26.73 8.77
C LEU A 122 11.45 -27.67 9.19
N LYS A 123 11.12 -27.73 10.47
CA LYS A 123 10.11 -28.63 11.02
C LYS A 123 9.02 -27.92 11.81
N MET A 124 9.35 -26.77 12.42
CA MET A 124 8.47 -26.02 13.32
C MET A 124 8.35 -24.57 12.87
N MET A 125 7.19 -23.95 13.14
CA MET A 125 6.93 -22.53 12.82
C MET A 125 7.94 -21.57 13.48
N ALA A 126 8.41 -21.89 14.68
CA ALA A 126 9.43 -21.10 15.36
C ALA A 126 10.77 -21.10 14.60
N GLU A 127 11.14 -22.23 13.98
CA GLU A 127 12.33 -22.34 13.13
C GLU A 127 12.20 -21.49 11.86
N ALA A 128 11.01 -21.43 11.25
CA ALA A 128 10.73 -20.55 10.12
C ALA A 128 10.96 -19.08 10.47
N SER A 129 10.50 -18.64 11.63
CA SER A 129 10.74 -17.26 12.10
C SER A 129 12.22 -16.96 12.35
N ALA A 130 12.94 -17.89 12.96
CA ALA A 130 14.38 -17.75 13.21
C ALA A 130 15.20 -17.77 11.91
N LEU A 131 14.81 -18.61 10.95
CA LEU A 131 15.40 -18.68 9.63
C LEU A 131 15.21 -17.37 8.87
N LEU A 132 14.00 -16.78 8.89
CA LEU A 132 13.73 -15.47 8.28
C LEU A 132 14.69 -14.40 8.83
N ASP A 133 14.80 -14.28 10.15
CA ASP A 133 15.66 -13.28 10.79
C ASP A 133 17.14 -13.47 10.41
N LYS A 134 17.60 -14.73 10.41
CA LYS A 134 18.96 -15.07 10.01
C LYS A 134 19.22 -14.69 8.56
N GLN A 135 18.32 -15.08 7.63
CA GLN A 135 18.50 -14.80 6.21
C GLN A 135 18.47 -13.32 5.87
N LEU A 136 17.58 -12.55 6.53
CA LEU A 136 17.59 -11.09 6.38
C LEU A 136 18.92 -10.49 6.83
N GLY A 137 19.49 -10.96 7.93
CA GLY A 137 20.82 -10.54 8.41
C GLY A 137 21.95 -10.94 7.45
N ASP A 138 21.96 -12.18 6.98
CA ASP A 138 22.97 -12.71 6.03
C ASP A 138 22.93 -11.95 4.68
N LEU A 139 21.76 -11.49 4.27
CA LEU A 139 21.57 -10.62 3.09
C LEU A 139 21.92 -9.14 3.35
N GLY A 140 22.44 -8.80 4.53
CA GLY A 140 22.80 -7.43 4.91
C GLY A 140 21.59 -6.50 5.08
N ARG A 141 20.40 -7.05 5.36
CA ARG A 141 19.16 -6.28 5.54
C ARG A 141 18.94 -5.91 7.01
N SER A 142 18.21 -4.82 7.22
CA SER A 142 17.76 -4.45 8.56
C SER A 142 16.72 -5.45 9.07
N VAL A 143 16.97 -6.02 10.26
CA VAL A 143 16.06 -6.98 10.89
C VAL A 143 15.21 -6.27 11.94
N LEU A 144 13.89 -6.39 11.81
CA LEU A 144 12.95 -5.89 12.80
C LEU A 144 12.95 -6.78 14.05
N ARG A 145 13.49 -6.28 15.14
CA ARG A 145 13.60 -7.02 16.42
C ARG A 145 12.49 -6.68 17.42
N SER A 146 11.69 -5.66 17.14
CA SER A 146 10.59 -5.19 18.01
C SER A 146 9.41 -4.75 17.16
N GLY A 147 8.26 -4.47 17.77
CA GLY A 147 7.02 -4.06 17.08
C GLY A 147 7.05 -2.69 16.40
N GLY A 148 8.20 -2.01 16.35
CA GLY A 148 8.32 -0.64 15.87
C GLY A 148 7.98 0.41 16.93
N ARG A 149 8.02 1.69 16.55
CA ARG A 149 7.80 2.83 17.45
C ARG A 149 6.38 3.39 17.40
N VAL A 150 5.59 2.98 16.42
CA VAL A 150 4.24 3.48 16.16
C VAL A 150 3.26 2.32 16.17
N ALA A 151 2.19 2.45 16.94
CA ALA A 151 1.11 1.48 16.93
C ALA A 151 0.28 1.62 15.63
N MET A 152 -0.18 0.50 15.07
CA MET A 152 -0.98 0.51 13.84
C MET A 152 -2.28 1.29 14.00
N THR A 153 -2.90 1.26 15.18
CA THR A 153 -4.11 2.03 15.51
C THR A 153 -3.86 3.53 15.45
N GLU A 154 -2.72 3.99 15.95
CA GLU A 154 -2.30 5.40 15.91
C GLU A 154 -2.02 5.84 14.46
N ALA A 155 -1.28 5.01 13.71
CA ALA A 155 -0.98 5.28 12.31
C ALA A 155 -2.25 5.41 11.46
N LYS A 156 -3.21 4.50 11.63
CA LYS A 156 -4.51 4.55 10.93
C LYS A 156 -5.30 5.81 11.30
N LYS A 157 -5.37 6.14 12.58
CA LYS A 157 -6.06 7.36 13.05
C LYS A 157 -5.44 8.61 12.43
N HIS A 158 -4.10 8.69 12.37
CA HIS A 158 -3.41 9.77 11.70
C HIS A 158 -3.76 9.86 10.21
N ALA A 159 -3.69 8.75 9.48
CA ALA A 159 -4.01 8.71 8.05
C ALA A 159 -5.45 9.13 7.76
N GLU A 160 -6.41 8.76 8.62
CA GLU A 160 -7.81 9.17 8.51
C GLU A 160 -7.98 10.68 8.73
N GLN A 161 -7.24 11.27 9.66
CA GLN A 161 -7.24 12.72 9.89
C GLN A 161 -6.66 13.47 8.68
N GLU A 162 -5.55 13.00 8.15
CA GLU A 162 -4.95 13.57 6.95
C GLU A 162 -5.88 13.42 5.72
N TYR A 163 -6.57 12.29 5.60
CA TYR A 163 -7.57 12.07 4.55
C TYR A 163 -8.74 13.06 4.62
N ALA A 164 -9.23 13.37 5.81
CA ALA A 164 -10.28 14.37 5.99
C ALA A 164 -9.82 15.76 5.51
N LYS A 165 -8.60 16.18 5.86
CA LYS A 165 -8.00 17.43 5.39
C LYS A 165 -7.82 17.44 3.87
N TYR A 166 -7.29 16.36 3.30
CA TYR A 166 -7.11 16.18 1.86
C TYR A 166 -8.44 16.32 1.10
N ASN A 167 -9.50 15.63 1.54
CA ASN A 167 -10.82 15.71 0.93
C ASN A 167 -11.41 17.11 0.98
N THR A 168 -11.24 17.83 2.08
CA THR A 168 -11.69 19.22 2.19
C THR A 168 -10.98 20.10 1.17
N ARG A 169 -9.66 19.97 1.04
CA ARG A 169 -8.87 20.69 0.05
C ARG A 169 -9.26 20.33 -1.39
N LEU A 170 -9.48 19.04 -1.67
CA LEU A 170 -9.87 18.57 -2.98
C LEU A 170 -11.24 19.11 -3.39
N LYS A 171 -12.21 19.13 -2.48
CA LYS A 171 -13.53 19.74 -2.72
C LYS A 171 -13.42 21.22 -3.01
N ALA A 172 -12.66 21.96 -2.19
CA ALA A 172 -12.44 23.39 -2.40
C ALA A 172 -11.79 23.67 -3.77
N ALA A 173 -10.78 22.90 -4.16
CA ALA A 173 -10.14 23.03 -5.47
C ALA A 173 -11.11 22.75 -6.63
N ARG A 174 -11.97 21.72 -6.51
CA ARG A 174 -12.99 21.40 -7.52
C ARG A 174 -14.04 22.51 -7.63
N HIS A 175 -14.48 23.10 -6.53
CA HIS A 175 -15.40 24.25 -6.54
C HIS A 175 -14.76 25.45 -7.23
N ALA A 176 -13.52 25.81 -6.87
CA ALA A 176 -12.81 26.92 -7.49
C ALA A 176 -12.61 26.72 -9.00
N ALA A 177 -12.28 25.50 -9.44
CA ALA A 177 -12.15 25.18 -10.86
C ALA A 177 -13.50 25.29 -11.61
N ALA A 178 -14.59 24.85 -10.99
CA ALA A 178 -15.94 24.98 -11.57
C ALA A 178 -16.36 26.45 -11.69
N ASP A 179 -16.11 27.26 -10.66
CA ASP A 179 -16.41 28.70 -10.68
C ASP A 179 -15.59 29.42 -11.76
N GLN A 180 -14.31 29.07 -11.93
CA GLN A 180 -13.48 29.61 -13.01
C GLN A 180 -14.05 29.24 -14.38
N THR A 181 -14.43 27.97 -14.60
CA THR A 181 -15.04 27.51 -15.86
C THR A 181 -16.34 28.29 -16.18
N ILE A 182 -17.19 28.49 -15.18
CA ILE A 182 -18.42 29.28 -15.33
C ILE A 182 -18.09 30.72 -15.70
N SER A 183 -17.09 31.32 -15.09
CA SER A 183 -16.63 32.68 -15.40
C SER A 183 -16.14 32.79 -16.84
N ASP A 184 -15.33 31.81 -17.29
CA ASP A 184 -14.78 31.76 -18.65
C ASP A 184 -15.91 31.61 -19.70
N ILE A 185 -16.88 30.73 -19.43
CA ILE A 185 -18.07 30.58 -20.31
C ILE A 185 -18.87 31.89 -20.42
N ARG A 186 -19.07 32.58 -19.29
CA ARG A 186 -19.78 33.89 -19.31
C ARG A 186 -19.00 34.95 -20.07
N ALA A 187 -17.67 34.96 -20.00
CA ALA A 187 -16.81 35.85 -20.75
C ALA A 187 -16.93 35.58 -22.27
N LEU A 188 -16.90 34.31 -22.68
CA LEU A 188 -17.10 33.90 -24.07
C LEU A 188 -18.49 34.27 -24.59
N GLN A 189 -19.54 34.08 -23.81
CA GLN A 189 -20.91 34.46 -24.19
C GLN A 189 -21.05 35.94 -24.48
N LYS A 190 -20.34 36.83 -23.77
CA LYS A 190 -20.33 38.25 -24.01
C LYS A 190 -19.67 38.66 -25.34
N GLN A 191 -18.76 37.83 -25.84
CA GLN A 191 -18.04 38.04 -27.09
C GLN A 191 -18.81 37.53 -28.32
N LEU A 192 -19.80 36.66 -28.13
CA LEU A 192 -20.62 36.17 -29.24
C LEU A 192 -21.50 37.26 -29.81
N PRO A 193 -21.62 37.37 -31.15
CA PRO A 193 -22.49 38.34 -31.79
C PRO A 193 -23.95 38.08 -31.39
N LYS A 194 -24.66 39.13 -30.97
CA LYS A 194 -26.08 39.04 -30.64
C LYS A 194 -26.87 38.59 -31.86
N VAL A 195 -27.54 37.44 -31.77
CA VAL A 195 -28.45 36.97 -32.84
C VAL A 195 -29.54 37.99 -33.04
N ARG A 196 -29.60 38.63 -34.25
CA ARG A 196 -30.66 39.53 -34.60
C ARG A 196 -31.98 38.74 -34.65
N LYS A 197 -32.95 39.10 -33.81
CA LYS A 197 -34.31 38.56 -33.91
C LYS A 197 -34.85 38.91 -35.29
N ARG A 198 -35.15 37.90 -36.10
CA ARG A 198 -35.86 38.06 -37.37
C ARG A 198 -37.23 38.64 -37.03
N LYS A 199 -37.52 39.87 -37.50
CA LYS A 199 -38.87 40.40 -37.42
C LYS A 199 -39.70 39.54 -38.37
N GLU A 200 -40.65 38.78 -37.88
CA GLU A 200 -41.75 38.24 -38.66
C GLU A 200 -42.52 39.42 -39.18
N LYS A 201 -42.60 39.54 -40.51
CA LYS A 201 -43.52 40.42 -41.19
C LYS A 201 -44.85 39.68 -41.30
N GLU A 202 -45.89 40.24 -40.68
CA GLU A 202 -47.27 39.97 -41.01
C GLU A 202 -47.55 40.30 -42.46
#